data_2e9b8c87fae5a453dc441edc79471cde
#
_entry.id   2e9b8c87fae5a453dc441edc79471cde
#
_cell.length_a   1.000
_cell.length_b   1.000
_cell.length_c   1.000
_cell.angle_alpha   90.00
_cell.angle_beta   90.00
_cell.angle_gamma   90.00
#
_symmetry.space_group_name_H-M   'P 1'
#
loop_
_entity.id
_entity.type
_entity.pdbx_description
1 polymer ?
#
loop_
_entity_poly.entity_id
_entity_poly.type
_entity_poly.pdbx_seq_one_letter_code
_entity_poly.pdbx_strand_id
1 'polypeptide(L)'
;TMAYITVVNPAILSTEGTGMGFGAVFTATIIAAVIGTLIMGLWANWPVALAPGMGLNAFFTFGVIFGMGYTFQQALAAVFVAGIVFIGLSVTPARKYIINSIPKSMKLGVGAGIGLFLAIIGLKNAGVVVDNPATLVGLGDVTSWPVLLTGLGFVIMAMLDKRQVPGAIIIGILAVSIIAWVFGIADLNGFAGAIPSPEHAFSLDFSMIATAGFIGTAFAFLFVDFFDTAGTLTSVANLTGKVNKKGEVDGIDRALLADSVATSAGALVGTSNTTSYIESGAGIKEGGKTGLTAVTVAVLFAACLFFAPLAQSIPAFATAPALIFIATYFLRNIADIDWKDVTEYAPAVLAAVLM
;
A
#
# COMPACT_ATOMS: atom_id res chain seq x y z
N THR A 1 1.97 -2.24 -14.03
CA THR A 1 2.19 -3.01 -12.79
C THR A 1 1.34 -2.50 -11.63
N MET A 2 1.27 -1.20 -11.39
CA MET A 2 0.59 -0.60 -10.22
C MET A 2 -0.94 -0.57 -10.28
N ALA A 3 -1.58 -0.86 -11.41
CA ALA A 3 -3.05 -0.75 -11.56
C ALA A 3 -3.84 -1.57 -10.52
N TYR A 4 -3.25 -2.61 -9.94
CA TYR A 4 -3.91 -3.42 -8.92
C TYR A 4 -4.38 -2.63 -7.70
N ILE A 5 -3.70 -1.50 -7.37
CA ILE A 5 -4.03 -0.69 -6.21
C ILE A 5 -5.41 -0.02 -6.33
N THR A 6 -5.85 0.25 -7.55
CA THR A 6 -7.19 0.81 -7.81
C THR A 6 -8.32 -0.14 -7.42
N VAL A 7 -8.01 -1.41 -7.24
CA VAL A 7 -8.95 -2.43 -6.77
C VAL A 7 -8.67 -2.80 -5.32
N VAL A 8 -7.40 -3.06 -5.00
CA VAL A 8 -7.02 -3.60 -3.68
C VAL A 8 -7.20 -2.58 -2.56
N ASN A 9 -6.84 -1.30 -2.78
CA ASN A 9 -7.05 -0.29 -1.75
C ASN A 9 -8.54 -0.07 -1.42
N PRO A 10 -9.43 0.14 -2.42
CA PRO A 10 -10.86 0.20 -2.13
C PRO A 10 -11.39 -1.06 -1.44
N ALA A 11 -10.98 -2.25 -1.85
CA ALA A 11 -11.42 -3.49 -1.22
C ALA A 11 -11.02 -3.58 0.27
N ILE A 12 -9.85 -3.05 0.65
CA ILE A 12 -9.40 -3.03 2.05
C ILE A 12 -10.14 -1.96 2.85
N LEU A 13 -10.17 -0.70 2.38
CA LEU A 13 -10.73 0.41 3.13
C LEU A 13 -12.27 0.35 3.22
N SER A 14 -12.94 -0.26 2.23
CA SER A 14 -14.40 -0.43 2.24
C SER A 14 -14.85 -1.75 2.86
N THR A 15 -13.99 -2.44 3.62
CA THR A 15 -14.39 -3.62 4.39
C THR A 15 -15.62 -3.29 5.25
N GLU A 16 -16.58 -4.20 5.28
CA GLU A 16 -17.83 -4.03 6.03
C GLU A 16 -17.55 -3.61 7.49
N GLY A 17 -18.25 -2.58 7.96
CA GLY A 17 -18.04 -2.00 9.28
C GLY A 17 -17.11 -0.78 9.33
N THR A 18 -16.38 -0.44 8.26
CA THR A 18 -15.54 0.78 8.23
C THR A 18 -16.35 2.07 8.03
N GLY A 19 -17.53 1.96 7.43
CA GLY A 19 -18.35 3.10 7.02
C GLY A 19 -17.88 3.77 5.72
N MET A 20 -16.91 3.19 5.00
CA MET A 20 -16.39 3.72 3.74
C MET A 20 -16.96 2.93 2.55
N GLY A 21 -17.57 3.64 1.60
CA GLY A 21 -18.10 3.04 0.37
C GLY A 21 -16.98 2.75 -0.65
N PHE A 22 -17.04 1.58 -1.32
CA PHE A 22 -16.03 1.17 -2.32
C PHE A 22 -15.83 2.23 -3.41
N GLY A 23 -16.90 2.78 -3.99
CA GLY A 23 -16.82 3.76 -5.07
C GLY A 23 -16.13 5.06 -4.63
N ALA A 24 -16.44 5.55 -3.42
CA ALA A 24 -15.82 6.75 -2.88
C ALA A 24 -14.32 6.55 -2.65
N VAL A 25 -13.93 5.41 -2.06
CA VAL A 25 -12.52 5.06 -1.84
C VAL A 25 -11.79 4.81 -3.16
N PHE A 26 -12.45 4.19 -4.15
CA PHE A 26 -11.88 4.00 -5.50
C PHE A 26 -11.50 5.33 -6.14
N THR A 27 -12.42 6.28 -6.13
CA THR A 27 -12.18 7.63 -6.68
C THR A 27 -11.10 8.36 -5.87
N ALA A 28 -11.15 8.32 -4.54
CA ALA A 28 -10.14 8.91 -3.67
C ALA A 28 -8.74 8.32 -3.90
N THR A 29 -8.65 7.00 -4.06
CA THR A 29 -7.40 6.28 -4.37
C THR A 29 -6.75 6.81 -5.65
N ILE A 30 -7.54 6.93 -6.72
CA ILE A 30 -7.03 7.37 -8.02
C ILE A 30 -6.67 8.85 -7.98
N ILE A 31 -7.49 9.71 -7.37
CA ILE A 31 -7.19 11.14 -7.25
C ILE A 31 -5.89 11.36 -6.46
N ALA A 32 -5.73 10.67 -5.32
CA ALA A 32 -4.52 10.76 -4.53
C ALA A 32 -3.28 10.28 -5.31
N ALA A 33 -3.40 9.14 -6.02
CA ALA A 33 -2.34 8.61 -6.88
C ALA A 33 -1.97 9.60 -8.00
N VAL A 34 -2.96 10.19 -8.66
CA VAL A 34 -2.73 11.19 -9.74
C VAL A 34 -2.03 12.42 -9.18
N ILE A 35 -2.53 13.02 -8.08
CA ILE A 35 -1.93 14.21 -7.47
C ILE A 35 -0.49 13.93 -7.06
N GLY A 36 -0.26 12.88 -6.27
CA GLY A 36 1.08 12.54 -5.78
C GLY A 36 2.05 12.24 -6.91
N THR A 37 1.63 11.46 -7.89
CA THR A 37 2.46 11.08 -9.03
C THR A 37 2.77 12.28 -9.95
N LEU A 38 1.83 13.20 -10.14
CA LEU A 38 2.08 14.45 -10.89
C LEU A 38 3.09 15.35 -10.17
N ILE A 39 2.96 15.52 -8.85
CA ILE A 39 3.93 16.32 -8.07
C ILE A 39 5.32 15.67 -8.17
N MET A 40 5.42 14.35 -8.02
CA MET A 40 6.67 13.61 -8.16
C MET A 40 7.28 13.75 -9.55
N GLY A 41 6.45 13.66 -10.61
CA GLY A 41 6.91 13.76 -11.99
C GLY A 41 7.29 15.17 -12.42
N LEU A 42 6.40 16.14 -12.21
CA LEU A 42 6.54 17.51 -12.73
C LEU A 42 7.49 18.36 -11.89
N TRP A 43 7.42 18.22 -10.57
CA TRP A 43 8.20 19.06 -9.67
C TRP A 43 9.49 18.42 -9.18
N ALA A 44 9.43 17.16 -8.70
CA ALA A 44 10.63 16.47 -8.25
C ALA A 44 11.45 15.87 -9.41
N ASN A 45 10.86 15.69 -10.59
CA ASN A 45 11.46 15.06 -11.77
C ASN A 45 12.03 13.66 -11.50
N TRP A 46 11.24 12.85 -10.79
CA TRP A 46 11.56 11.47 -10.50
C TRP A 46 10.61 10.50 -11.24
N PRO A 47 11.12 9.36 -11.76
CA PRO A 47 10.32 8.36 -12.47
C PRO A 47 9.59 7.42 -11.48
N VAL A 48 8.99 7.98 -10.43
CA VAL A 48 8.31 7.23 -9.37
C VAL A 48 6.85 7.60 -9.36
N ALA A 49 6.00 6.60 -9.40
CA ALA A 49 4.58 6.76 -9.20
C ALA A 49 4.22 6.53 -7.74
N LEU A 50 3.21 7.27 -7.28
CA LEU A 50 2.68 7.20 -5.92
C LEU A 50 1.26 6.67 -5.95
N ALA A 51 0.92 5.92 -4.92
CA ALA A 51 -0.45 5.45 -4.66
C ALA A 51 -0.59 5.06 -3.18
N PRO A 52 -1.81 4.80 -2.68
CA PRO A 52 -1.99 4.36 -1.30
C PRO A 52 -1.19 3.11 -0.96
N GLY A 53 -0.40 3.17 0.13
CA GLY A 53 0.55 2.12 0.52
C GLY A 53 -0.14 0.89 1.11
N MET A 54 0.17 -0.31 0.62
CA MET A 54 -0.54 -1.56 0.96
C MET A 54 -0.51 -1.90 2.46
N GLY A 55 0.63 -1.78 3.12
CA GLY A 55 0.75 -2.04 4.55
C GLY A 55 -0.03 -1.03 5.40
N LEU A 56 0.03 0.24 5.00
CA LEU A 56 -0.66 1.33 5.69
C LEU A 56 -2.17 1.30 5.48
N ASN A 57 -2.67 0.83 4.33
CA ASN A 57 -4.10 0.61 4.09
C ASN A 57 -4.67 -0.42 5.06
N ALA A 58 -3.94 -1.53 5.22
CA ALA A 58 -4.34 -2.59 6.10
C ALA A 58 -4.28 -2.14 7.57
N PHE A 59 -3.23 -1.42 7.97
CA PHE A 59 -3.15 -0.83 9.31
C PHE A 59 -4.28 0.19 9.55
N PHE A 60 -4.60 1.03 8.57
CA PHE A 60 -5.72 1.97 8.63
C PHE A 60 -7.04 1.26 8.95
N THR A 61 -7.35 0.20 8.21
CA THR A 61 -8.63 -0.51 8.34
C THR A 61 -8.64 -1.42 9.57
N PHE A 62 -7.70 -2.34 9.65
CA PHE A 62 -7.75 -3.42 10.63
C PHE A 62 -7.10 -3.03 11.97
N GLY A 63 -6.02 -2.25 11.94
CA GLY A 63 -5.37 -1.77 13.16
C GLY A 63 -6.11 -0.62 13.81
N VAL A 64 -6.39 0.45 13.04
CA VAL A 64 -6.93 1.70 13.58
C VAL A 64 -8.44 1.63 13.72
N ILE A 65 -9.18 1.32 12.64
CA ILE A 65 -10.66 1.32 12.73
C ILE A 65 -11.15 0.13 13.57
N PHE A 66 -10.79 -1.09 13.21
CA PHE A 66 -11.30 -2.26 13.92
C PHE A 66 -10.57 -2.56 15.23
N GLY A 67 -9.23 -2.41 15.26
CA GLY A 67 -8.44 -2.74 16.43
C GLY A 67 -8.53 -1.69 17.56
N MET A 68 -8.49 -0.41 17.22
CA MET A 68 -8.53 0.69 18.19
C MET A 68 -9.91 1.33 18.33
N GLY A 69 -10.88 0.95 17.48
CA GLY A 69 -12.26 1.45 17.53
C GLY A 69 -12.42 2.89 17.04
N TYR A 70 -11.51 3.37 16.20
CA TYR A 70 -11.59 4.71 15.62
C TYR A 70 -12.61 4.75 14.47
N THR A 71 -13.23 5.88 14.26
CA THR A 71 -13.99 6.14 13.04
C THR A 71 -13.01 6.35 11.87
N PHE A 72 -13.48 6.13 10.63
CA PHE A 72 -12.63 6.40 9.47
C PHE A 72 -12.22 7.87 9.38
N GLN A 73 -13.05 8.80 9.85
CA GLN A 73 -12.75 10.23 9.89
C GLN A 73 -11.57 10.54 10.83
N GLN A 74 -11.53 9.87 11.99
CA GLN A 74 -10.42 10.00 12.94
C GLN A 74 -9.14 9.36 12.38
N ALA A 75 -9.26 8.23 11.69
CA ALA A 75 -8.14 7.58 11.02
C ALA A 75 -7.58 8.46 9.89
N LEU A 76 -8.45 9.09 9.06
CA LEU A 76 -8.04 10.06 8.03
C LEU A 76 -7.35 11.28 8.66
N ALA A 77 -7.85 11.78 9.79
CA ALA A 77 -7.21 12.88 10.51
C ALA A 77 -5.82 12.49 11.01
N ALA A 78 -5.62 11.26 11.50
CA ALA A 78 -4.30 10.77 11.91
C ALA A 78 -3.32 10.66 10.74
N VAL A 79 -3.78 10.17 9.57
CA VAL A 79 -2.98 10.15 8.33
C VAL A 79 -2.62 11.57 7.89
N PHE A 80 -3.59 12.50 7.94
CA PHE A 80 -3.35 13.90 7.58
C PHE A 80 -2.29 14.54 8.49
N VAL A 81 -2.40 14.36 9.80
CA VAL A 81 -1.40 14.87 10.76
C VAL A 81 -0.03 14.24 10.49
N ALA A 82 0.04 12.93 10.23
CA ALA A 82 1.27 12.24 9.85
C ALA A 82 1.90 12.88 8.60
N GLY A 83 1.10 13.15 7.56
CA GLY A 83 1.55 13.81 6.34
C GLY A 83 2.09 15.22 6.58
N ILE A 84 1.40 16.03 7.40
CA ILE A 84 1.88 17.39 7.77
C ILE A 84 3.21 17.34 8.54
N VAL A 85 3.34 16.42 9.49
CA VAL A 85 4.61 16.23 10.22
C VAL A 85 5.69 15.74 9.26
N PHE A 86 5.36 14.86 8.31
CA PHE A 86 6.29 14.38 7.28
C PHE A 86 6.76 15.53 6.37
N ILE A 87 5.87 16.47 5.98
CA ILE A 87 6.25 17.69 5.26
C ILE A 87 7.29 18.48 6.08
N GLY A 88 7.01 18.70 7.37
CA GLY A 88 7.94 19.39 8.28
C GLY A 88 9.30 18.71 8.37
N LEU A 89 9.33 17.38 8.46
CA LEU A 89 10.57 16.61 8.46
C LEU A 89 11.31 16.67 7.12
N SER A 90 10.59 16.66 6.01
CA SER A 90 11.19 16.68 4.66
C SER A 90 11.89 17.98 4.32
N VAL A 91 11.43 19.11 4.87
CA VAL A 91 12.06 20.43 4.67
C VAL A 91 13.19 20.73 5.67
N THR A 92 13.36 19.89 6.70
CA THR A 92 14.37 20.10 7.76
C THR A 92 15.51 19.09 7.66
N PRO A 93 16.70 19.40 8.24
CA PRO A 93 17.81 18.45 8.34
C PRO A 93 17.51 17.23 9.22
N ALA A 94 16.45 17.28 10.04
CA ALA A 94 16.06 16.24 11.01
C ALA A 94 15.89 14.86 10.36
N ARG A 95 15.46 14.82 9.09
CA ARG A 95 15.30 13.55 8.34
C ARG A 95 16.58 12.70 8.27
N LYS A 96 17.77 13.33 8.03
CA LYS A 96 19.04 12.62 7.97
C LYS A 96 19.38 11.97 9.32
N TYR A 97 19.08 12.68 10.39
CA TYR A 97 19.24 12.19 11.74
C TYR A 97 18.33 10.99 12.02
N ILE A 98 17.03 11.08 11.70
CA ILE A 98 16.06 10.02 11.93
C ILE A 98 16.41 8.76 11.12
N ILE A 99 16.72 8.89 9.82
CA ILE A 99 17.09 7.74 8.98
C ILE A 99 18.29 7.00 9.56
N ASN A 100 19.27 7.73 10.07
CA ASN A 100 20.51 7.14 10.59
C ASN A 100 20.41 6.63 12.04
N SER A 101 19.41 7.11 12.80
CA SER A 101 19.25 6.75 14.22
C SER A 101 18.55 5.40 14.44
N ILE A 102 17.81 4.88 13.45
CA ILE A 102 17.09 3.64 13.58
C ILE A 102 17.91 2.48 13.01
N PRO A 103 18.16 1.42 13.80
CA PRO A 103 18.88 0.22 13.37
C PRO A 103 18.25 -0.40 12.11
N LYS A 104 19.10 -0.90 11.21
CA LYS A 104 18.66 -1.55 9.96
C LYS A 104 17.73 -2.74 10.25
N SER A 105 18.08 -3.54 11.23
CA SER A 105 17.32 -4.71 11.67
C SER A 105 15.88 -4.37 12.07
N MET A 106 15.69 -3.26 12.80
CA MET A 106 14.37 -2.81 13.21
C MET A 106 13.50 -2.40 12.00
N LYS A 107 14.07 -1.71 11.01
CA LYS A 107 13.38 -1.37 9.76
C LYS A 107 12.95 -2.62 8.99
N LEU A 108 13.82 -3.62 8.92
CA LEU A 108 13.54 -4.91 8.28
C LEU A 108 12.44 -5.68 9.03
N GLY A 109 12.46 -5.63 10.38
CA GLY A 109 11.44 -6.22 11.23
C GLY A 109 10.05 -5.62 11.02
N VAL A 110 9.94 -4.29 10.96
CA VAL A 110 8.68 -3.59 10.64
C VAL A 110 8.15 -4.03 9.28
N GLY A 111 9.01 -4.06 8.26
CA GLY A 111 8.62 -4.55 6.93
C GLY A 111 8.10 -5.98 6.98
N ALA A 112 8.78 -6.87 7.69
CA ALA A 112 8.35 -8.26 7.86
C ALA A 112 6.98 -8.36 8.58
N GLY A 113 6.75 -7.55 9.61
CA GLY A 113 5.47 -7.47 10.32
C GLY A 113 4.33 -7.06 9.40
N ILE A 114 4.54 -6.03 8.57
CA ILE A 114 3.59 -5.62 7.52
C ILE A 114 3.31 -6.81 6.58
N GLY A 115 4.33 -7.55 6.17
CA GLY A 115 4.17 -8.74 5.34
C GLY A 115 3.31 -9.82 5.99
N LEU A 116 3.57 -10.16 7.26
CA LEU A 116 2.76 -11.11 8.03
C LEU A 116 1.31 -10.65 8.16
N PHE A 117 1.10 -9.37 8.41
CA PHE A 117 -0.22 -8.77 8.51
C PHE A 117 -1.00 -8.84 7.20
N LEU A 118 -0.37 -8.51 6.07
CA LEU A 118 -0.97 -8.65 4.74
C LEU A 118 -1.29 -10.11 4.41
N ALA A 119 -0.42 -11.05 4.82
CA ALA A 119 -0.65 -12.48 4.59
C ALA A 119 -1.89 -12.98 5.35
N ILE A 120 -2.04 -12.63 6.62
CA ILE A 120 -3.21 -13.06 7.41
C ILE A 120 -4.52 -12.46 6.86
N ILE A 121 -4.51 -11.20 6.43
CA ILE A 121 -5.68 -10.57 5.79
C ILE A 121 -6.00 -11.25 4.45
N GLY A 122 -5.00 -11.53 3.63
CA GLY A 122 -5.18 -12.26 2.38
C GLY A 122 -5.77 -13.65 2.61
N LEU A 123 -5.29 -14.39 3.60
CA LEU A 123 -5.81 -15.71 3.97
C LEU A 123 -7.24 -15.64 4.52
N LYS A 124 -7.57 -14.58 5.27
CA LYS A 124 -8.94 -14.34 5.75
C LYS A 124 -9.88 -14.03 4.59
N ASN A 125 -9.51 -13.14 3.69
CA ASN A 125 -10.31 -12.77 2.51
C ASN A 125 -10.51 -13.95 1.55
N ALA A 126 -9.56 -14.88 1.50
CA ALA A 126 -9.67 -16.12 0.76
C ALA A 126 -10.62 -17.14 1.42
N GLY A 127 -10.88 -17.01 2.73
CA GLY A 127 -11.60 -18.02 3.51
C GLY A 127 -10.74 -19.20 3.98
N VAL A 128 -9.41 -19.10 3.83
CA VAL A 128 -8.46 -20.11 4.37
C VAL A 128 -8.37 -20.01 5.88
N VAL A 129 -8.32 -18.76 6.38
CA VAL A 129 -8.34 -18.47 7.82
C VAL A 129 -9.72 -17.95 8.20
N VAL A 130 -10.32 -18.57 9.22
CA VAL A 130 -11.62 -18.21 9.77
C VAL A 130 -11.53 -17.99 11.27
N ASP A 131 -12.50 -17.31 11.84
CA ASP A 131 -12.57 -17.05 13.28
C ASP A 131 -12.80 -18.36 14.05
N ASN A 132 -12.05 -18.56 15.13
CA ASN A 132 -12.20 -19.70 16.04
C ASN A 132 -12.17 -19.21 17.49
N PRO A 133 -13.22 -19.42 18.29
CA PRO A 133 -13.30 -18.92 19.67
C PRO A 133 -12.21 -19.45 20.61
N ALA A 134 -11.65 -20.64 20.33
CA ALA A 134 -10.64 -21.26 21.19
C ALA A 134 -9.21 -20.82 20.85
N THR A 135 -8.91 -20.65 19.56
CA THR A 135 -7.54 -20.38 19.06
C THR A 135 -7.42 -19.04 18.33
N LEU A 136 -8.48 -18.21 18.35
CA LEU A 136 -8.66 -16.94 17.64
C LEU A 136 -8.76 -17.14 16.12
N VAL A 137 -7.98 -18.05 15.56
CA VAL A 137 -7.99 -18.39 14.13
C VAL A 137 -8.10 -19.90 13.94
N GLY A 138 -8.80 -20.31 12.90
CA GLY A 138 -8.97 -21.71 12.50
C GLY A 138 -8.80 -21.88 11.00
N LEU A 139 -8.69 -23.14 10.55
CA LEU A 139 -8.68 -23.48 9.14
C LEU A 139 -10.12 -23.51 8.61
N GLY A 140 -10.40 -22.75 7.56
CA GLY A 140 -11.67 -22.77 6.85
C GLY A 140 -11.82 -23.97 5.90
N ASP A 141 -12.88 -23.94 5.10
CA ASP A 141 -13.11 -24.97 4.08
C ASP A 141 -12.16 -24.76 2.88
N VAL A 142 -11.06 -25.52 2.89
CA VAL A 142 -10.03 -25.46 1.84
C VAL A 142 -10.49 -26.02 0.49
N THR A 143 -11.66 -26.66 0.44
CA THR A 143 -12.24 -27.19 -0.80
C THR A 143 -13.19 -26.22 -1.48
N SER A 144 -13.48 -25.10 -0.84
CA SER A 144 -14.36 -24.05 -1.37
C SER A 144 -13.77 -23.36 -2.60
N TRP A 145 -14.63 -22.94 -3.53
CA TRP A 145 -14.21 -22.24 -4.73
C TRP A 145 -13.36 -20.97 -4.45
N PRO A 146 -13.67 -20.10 -3.47
CA PRO A 146 -12.84 -18.97 -3.14
C PRO A 146 -11.40 -19.34 -2.78
N VAL A 147 -11.20 -20.40 -1.95
CA VAL A 147 -9.88 -20.87 -1.55
C VAL A 147 -9.11 -21.43 -2.73
N LEU A 148 -9.73 -22.30 -3.54
CA LEU A 148 -9.09 -22.89 -4.72
C LEU A 148 -8.68 -21.83 -5.75
N LEU A 149 -9.56 -20.87 -6.02
CA LEU A 149 -9.28 -19.78 -6.94
C LEU A 149 -8.20 -18.82 -6.40
N THR A 150 -8.14 -18.59 -5.09
CA THR A 150 -7.04 -17.86 -4.46
C THR A 150 -5.71 -18.57 -4.67
N GLY A 151 -5.66 -19.89 -4.45
CA GLY A 151 -4.47 -20.70 -4.69
C GLY A 151 -4.02 -20.64 -6.15
N LEU A 152 -4.96 -20.78 -7.09
CA LEU A 152 -4.69 -20.64 -8.52
C LEU A 152 -4.15 -19.26 -8.87
N GLY A 153 -4.76 -18.18 -8.34
CA GLY A 153 -4.31 -16.80 -8.55
C GLY A 153 -2.89 -16.59 -8.07
N PHE A 154 -2.55 -17.09 -6.88
CA PHE A 154 -1.19 -17.04 -6.34
C PHE A 154 -0.17 -17.73 -7.26
N VAL A 155 -0.49 -18.93 -7.74
CA VAL A 155 0.38 -19.68 -8.68
C VAL A 155 0.55 -18.92 -9.98
N ILE A 156 -0.51 -18.36 -10.56
CA ILE A 156 -0.44 -17.52 -11.78
C ILE A 156 0.48 -16.32 -11.55
N MET A 157 0.29 -15.56 -10.45
CA MET A 157 1.12 -14.39 -10.12
C MET A 157 2.60 -14.78 -9.98
N ALA A 158 2.90 -15.86 -9.26
CA ALA A 158 4.26 -16.35 -9.06
C ALA A 158 4.92 -16.82 -10.36
N MET A 159 4.17 -17.49 -11.25
CA MET A 159 4.68 -17.88 -12.56
C MET A 159 4.98 -16.70 -13.46
N LEU A 160 4.09 -15.70 -13.49
CA LEU A 160 4.26 -14.50 -14.31
C LEU A 160 5.41 -13.64 -13.77
N ASP A 161 5.53 -13.49 -12.46
CA ASP A 161 6.64 -12.77 -11.83
C ASP A 161 7.98 -13.45 -12.12
N LYS A 162 8.07 -14.77 -11.98
CA LYS A 162 9.27 -15.54 -12.35
C LYS A 162 9.68 -15.30 -13.81
N ARG A 163 8.71 -15.12 -14.70
CA ARG A 163 8.95 -14.81 -16.12
C ARG A 163 9.17 -13.32 -16.39
N GLN A 164 9.20 -12.50 -15.32
CA GLN A 164 9.37 -11.05 -15.39
C GLN A 164 8.29 -10.36 -16.26
N VAL A 165 7.08 -10.93 -16.28
CA VAL A 165 5.95 -10.32 -17.02
C VAL A 165 5.46 -9.09 -16.25
N PRO A 166 5.46 -7.90 -16.85
CA PRO A 166 4.99 -6.70 -16.17
C PRO A 166 3.47 -6.80 -15.89
N GLY A 167 3.07 -6.47 -14.67
CA GLY A 167 1.66 -6.55 -14.26
C GLY A 167 1.20 -7.92 -13.80
N ALA A 168 2.10 -8.82 -13.41
CA ALA A 168 1.77 -10.16 -12.91
C ALA A 168 0.61 -10.17 -11.89
N ILE A 169 0.60 -9.20 -10.97
CA ILE A 169 -0.44 -9.09 -9.93
C ILE A 169 -1.81 -8.79 -10.53
N ILE A 170 -1.93 -7.74 -11.36
CA ILE A 170 -3.23 -7.39 -11.95
C ILE A 170 -3.73 -8.46 -12.92
N ILE A 171 -2.83 -9.11 -13.66
CA ILE A 171 -3.18 -10.23 -14.53
C ILE A 171 -3.73 -11.40 -13.71
N GLY A 172 -3.11 -11.72 -12.58
CA GLY A 172 -3.59 -12.76 -11.67
C GLY A 172 -4.96 -12.44 -11.08
N ILE A 173 -5.19 -11.20 -10.62
CA ILE A 173 -6.50 -10.74 -10.14
C ILE A 173 -7.56 -10.89 -11.23
N LEU A 174 -7.30 -10.40 -12.44
CA LEU A 174 -8.25 -10.45 -13.55
C LEU A 174 -8.51 -11.90 -13.99
N ALA A 175 -7.49 -12.76 -14.05
CA ALA A 175 -7.66 -14.16 -14.39
C ALA A 175 -8.61 -14.89 -13.43
N VAL A 176 -8.42 -14.69 -12.11
CA VAL A 176 -9.31 -15.26 -11.09
C VAL A 176 -10.71 -14.68 -11.20
N SER A 177 -10.83 -13.36 -11.42
CA SER A 177 -12.13 -12.70 -11.56
C SER A 177 -12.89 -13.19 -12.79
N ILE A 178 -12.22 -13.34 -13.94
CA ILE A 178 -12.83 -13.86 -15.17
C ILE A 178 -13.35 -15.29 -14.94
N ILE A 179 -12.56 -16.13 -14.29
CA ILE A 179 -13.00 -17.50 -13.95
C ILE A 179 -14.25 -17.42 -13.05
N ALA A 180 -14.23 -16.59 -12.01
CA ALA A 180 -15.35 -16.43 -11.10
C ALA A 180 -16.63 -15.95 -11.82
N TRP A 181 -16.52 -15.00 -12.75
CA TRP A 181 -17.67 -14.51 -13.55
C TRP A 181 -18.19 -15.57 -14.52
N VAL A 182 -17.30 -16.30 -15.23
CA VAL A 182 -17.70 -17.34 -16.18
C VAL A 182 -18.43 -18.49 -15.49
N PHE A 183 -18.00 -18.87 -14.28
CA PHE A 183 -18.65 -19.94 -13.51
C PHE A 183 -19.80 -19.46 -12.62
N GLY A 184 -20.17 -18.18 -12.67
CA GLY A 184 -21.28 -17.62 -11.88
C GLY A 184 -21.00 -17.60 -10.35
N ILE A 185 -19.72 -17.57 -9.94
CA ILE A 185 -19.31 -17.48 -8.55
C ILE A 185 -19.36 -16.03 -8.05
N ALA A 186 -19.22 -15.09 -8.98
CA ALA A 186 -19.31 -13.66 -8.74
C ALA A 186 -20.02 -12.97 -9.91
N ASP A 187 -20.61 -11.80 -9.65
CA ASP A 187 -21.34 -11.02 -10.65
C ASP A 187 -20.44 -9.98 -11.33
N LEU A 188 -20.67 -9.74 -12.62
CA LEU A 188 -20.04 -8.67 -13.39
C LEU A 188 -21.03 -7.52 -13.57
N ASN A 189 -20.82 -6.40 -12.88
CA ASN A 189 -21.71 -5.24 -12.91
C ASN A 189 -21.48 -4.29 -14.11
N GLY A 190 -20.48 -4.58 -14.93
CA GLY A 190 -20.14 -3.80 -16.13
C GLY A 190 -18.65 -3.48 -16.23
N PHE A 191 -18.21 -2.99 -17.39
CA PHE A 191 -16.80 -2.66 -17.62
C PHE A 191 -16.48 -1.20 -17.35
N ALA A 192 -17.35 -0.28 -17.73
CA ALA A 192 -17.13 1.15 -17.58
C ALA A 192 -18.44 1.85 -17.18
N GLY A 193 -18.34 2.99 -16.52
CA GLY A 193 -19.48 3.74 -16.05
C GLY A 193 -19.13 5.14 -15.54
N ALA A 194 -20.09 5.78 -14.87
CA ALA A 194 -19.88 7.08 -14.25
C ALA A 194 -18.83 7.00 -13.14
N ILE A 195 -18.07 8.08 -12.98
CA ILE A 195 -17.08 8.20 -11.91
C ILE A 195 -17.83 8.33 -10.58
N PRO A 196 -17.60 7.45 -9.60
CA PRO A 196 -18.22 7.58 -8.28
C PRO A 196 -17.82 8.87 -7.57
N SER A 197 -18.75 9.44 -6.79
CA SER A 197 -18.45 10.64 -6.00
C SER A 197 -17.44 10.34 -4.87
N PRO A 198 -16.46 11.20 -4.62
CA PRO A 198 -15.54 11.09 -3.49
C PRO A 198 -16.20 11.60 -2.19
N GLU A 199 -17.23 10.93 -1.72
CA GLU A 199 -18.07 11.36 -0.57
C GLU A 199 -17.31 11.51 0.75
N HIS A 200 -16.13 10.88 0.86
CA HIS A 200 -15.28 10.95 2.06
C HIS A 200 -14.26 12.09 2.00
N ALA A 201 -14.25 12.89 0.93
CA ALA A 201 -13.36 14.04 0.82
C ALA A 201 -13.63 15.05 1.94
N PHE A 202 -12.55 15.55 2.55
CA PHE A 202 -12.57 16.51 3.66
C PHE A 202 -13.28 16.03 4.93
N SER A 203 -13.55 14.73 5.07
CA SER A 203 -14.19 14.13 6.24
C SER A 203 -13.18 13.83 7.35
N LEU A 204 -12.46 14.86 7.82
CA LEU A 204 -11.47 14.73 8.89
C LEU A 204 -12.09 15.04 10.27
N ASP A 205 -11.90 14.14 11.24
CA ASP A 205 -12.32 14.37 12.63
C ASP A 205 -11.10 14.44 13.55
N PHE A 206 -10.80 15.62 14.07
CA PHE A 206 -9.71 15.88 14.99
C PHE A 206 -10.10 15.80 16.48
N SER A 207 -11.27 15.30 16.82
CA SER A 207 -11.76 15.23 18.21
C SER A 207 -10.81 14.51 19.16
N MET A 208 -10.04 13.54 18.65
CA MET A 208 -9.11 12.71 19.42
C MET A 208 -7.65 13.20 19.36
N ILE A 209 -7.35 14.34 18.72
CA ILE A 209 -5.97 14.78 18.42
C ILE A 209 -5.07 14.90 19.67
N ALA A 210 -5.63 15.21 20.83
CA ALA A 210 -4.89 15.36 22.08
C ALA A 210 -4.71 14.05 22.86
N THR A 211 -5.24 12.93 22.36
CA THR A 211 -5.12 11.64 23.03
C THR A 211 -3.79 10.94 22.69
N ALA A 212 -3.22 10.23 23.66
CA ALA A 212 -2.00 9.45 23.45
C ALA A 212 -2.19 8.41 22.35
N GLY A 213 -3.37 7.80 22.23
CA GLY A 213 -3.71 6.84 21.17
C GLY A 213 -3.64 7.46 19.78
N PHE A 214 -4.23 8.65 19.59
CA PHE A 214 -4.18 9.37 18.31
C PHE A 214 -2.74 9.76 17.92
N ILE A 215 -1.97 10.31 18.88
CA ILE A 215 -0.57 10.69 18.65
C ILE A 215 0.25 9.44 18.28
N GLY A 216 0.07 8.32 18.97
CA GLY A 216 0.71 7.05 18.66
C GLY A 216 0.35 6.53 17.26
N THR A 217 -0.92 6.62 16.88
CA THR A 217 -1.41 6.23 15.56
C THR A 217 -0.82 7.11 14.45
N ALA A 218 -0.84 8.43 14.62
CA ALA A 218 -0.24 9.37 13.67
C ALA A 218 1.28 9.14 13.54
N PHE A 219 1.95 8.87 14.67
CA PHE A 219 3.37 8.53 14.65
C PHE A 219 3.64 7.20 13.92
N ALA A 220 2.80 6.17 14.10
CA ALA A 220 2.94 4.91 13.38
C ALA A 220 2.77 5.09 11.87
N PHE A 221 1.76 5.84 11.42
CA PHE A 221 1.58 6.20 10.02
C PHE A 221 2.80 6.95 9.47
N LEU A 222 3.26 7.97 10.17
CA LEU A 222 4.44 8.75 9.79
C LEU A 222 5.69 7.87 9.66
N PHE A 223 5.92 7.05 10.67
CA PHE A 223 7.12 6.22 10.76
C PHE A 223 7.20 5.22 9.61
N VAL A 224 6.14 4.47 9.39
CA VAL A 224 6.09 3.46 8.33
C VAL A 224 6.19 4.12 6.95
N ASP A 225 5.42 5.18 6.69
CA ASP A 225 5.40 5.92 5.43
C ASP A 225 6.79 6.49 5.08
N PHE A 226 7.41 7.14 6.06
CA PHE A 226 8.74 7.74 5.90
C PHE A 226 9.82 6.71 5.53
N PHE A 227 9.82 5.53 6.18
CA PHE A 227 10.82 4.50 5.90
C PHE A 227 10.53 3.73 4.61
N ASP A 228 9.29 3.46 4.29
CA ASP A 228 8.89 2.83 3.04
C ASP A 228 9.31 3.70 1.84
N THR A 229 8.97 4.98 1.90
CA THR A 229 9.38 5.96 0.88
C THR A 229 10.90 6.11 0.78
N ALA A 230 11.61 6.23 1.91
CA ALA A 230 13.07 6.38 1.88
C ALA A 230 13.74 5.14 1.27
N GLY A 231 13.25 3.94 1.57
CA GLY A 231 13.72 2.68 1.00
C GLY A 231 13.48 2.60 -0.51
N THR A 232 12.27 2.90 -0.94
CA THR A 232 11.86 2.92 -2.34
C THR A 232 12.67 3.93 -3.16
N LEU A 233 12.77 5.18 -2.68
CA LEU A 233 13.52 6.23 -3.38
C LEU A 233 15.00 5.91 -3.47
N THR A 234 15.60 5.32 -2.43
CA THR A 234 17.01 4.88 -2.48
C THR A 234 17.20 3.78 -3.52
N SER A 235 16.29 2.80 -3.58
CA SER A 235 16.35 1.73 -4.58
C SER A 235 16.21 2.27 -6.00
N VAL A 236 15.27 3.18 -6.23
CA VAL A 236 15.08 3.85 -7.52
C VAL A 236 16.29 4.72 -7.89
N ALA A 237 16.90 5.42 -6.94
CA ALA A 237 18.10 6.21 -7.16
C ALA A 237 19.25 5.36 -7.69
N ASN A 238 19.43 4.16 -7.14
CA ASN A 238 20.43 3.23 -7.62
C ASN A 238 20.15 2.76 -9.06
N LEU A 239 18.88 2.49 -9.40
CA LEU A 239 18.49 2.05 -10.75
C LEU A 239 18.62 3.18 -11.79
N THR A 240 18.44 4.43 -11.40
CA THR A 240 18.46 5.59 -12.29
C THR A 240 19.81 6.31 -12.33
N GLY A 241 20.78 5.88 -11.53
CA GLY A 241 22.10 6.53 -11.43
C GLY A 241 22.07 7.89 -10.74
N LYS A 242 21.06 8.18 -9.91
CA LYS A 242 20.93 9.41 -9.11
C LYS A 242 21.77 9.38 -7.82
N VAL A 243 22.55 8.33 -7.59
CA VAL A 243 23.47 8.24 -6.46
C VAL A 243 24.83 8.76 -6.88
N ASN A 244 25.33 9.80 -6.19
CA ASN A 244 26.64 10.36 -6.47
C ASN A 244 27.78 9.51 -5.85
N LYS A 245 29.04 9.85 -6.16
CA LYS A 245 30.23 9.13 -5.65
C LYS A 245 30.38 9.18 -4.13
N LYS A 246 29.67 10.07 -3.44
CA LYS A 246 29.66 10.19 -1.96
C LYS A 246 28.50 9.39 -1.33
N GLY A 247 27.69 8.67 -2.13
CA GLY A 247 26.54 7.93 -1.66
C GLY A 247 25.29 8.82 -1.40
N GLU A 248 25.32 10.10 -1.79
CA GLU A 248 24.18 11.00 -1.66
C GLU A 248 23.25 10.84 -2.86
N VAL A 249 21.94 10.95 -2.63
CA VAL A 249 20.91 10.81 -3.65
C VAL A 249 20.49 12.18 -4.14
N ASP A 250 20.65 12.46 -5.42
CA ASP A 250 20.28 13.72 -6.04
C ASP A 250 18.75 13.92 -6.06
N GLY A 251 18.31 15.09 -5.57
CA GLY A 251 16.90 15.47 -5.56
C GLY A 251 15.99 14.68 -4.61
N ILE A 252 16.55 13.89 -3.67
CA ILE A 252 15.76 13.13 -2.70
C ILE A 252 14.87 14.03 -1.83
N ASP A 253 15.29 15.24 -1.57
CA ASP A 253 14.55 16.23 -0.78
C ASP A 253 13.21 16.57 -1.41
N ARG A 254 13.22 16.77 -2.75
CA ARG A 254 12.00 17.05 -3.51
C ARG A 254 11.11 15.81 -3.59
N ALA A 255 11.71 14.63 -3.77
CA ALA A 255 10.94 13.40 -3.85
C ALA A 255 10.24 13.07 -2.51
N LEU A 256 10.93 13.21 -1.36
CA LEU A 256 10.33 13.04 -0.03
C LEU A 256 9.22 14.08 0.24
N LEU A 257 9.43 15.33 -0.19
CA LEU A 257 8.40 16.35 -0.03
C LEU A 257 7.19 16.08 -0.95
N ALA A 258 7.40 15.58 -2.18
CA ALA A 258 6.31 15.16 -3.06
C ALA A 258 5.47 14.04 -2.43
N ASP A 259 6.11 13.09 -1.81
CA ASP A 259 5.49 11.95 -1.12
C ASP A 259 4.67 12.41 0.11
N SER A 260 5.26 13.25 0.96
CA SER A 260 4.58 13.78 2.15
C SER A 260 3.36 14.65 1.80
N VAL A 261 3.43 15.44 0.73
CA VAL A 261 2.29 16.18 0.20
C VAL A 261 1.23 15.22 -0.34
N ALA A 262 1.64 14.14 -1.01
CA ALA A 262 0.73 13.12 -1.53
C ALA A 262 -0.04 12.42 -0.40
N THR A 263 0.62 12.07 0.70
CA THR A 263 -0.02 11.51 1.91
C THR A 263 -1.06 12.47 2.48
N SER A 264 -0.72 13.76 2.63
CA SER A 264 -1.67 14.76 3.13
C SER A 264 -2.86 14.95 2.19
N ALA A 265 -2.61 14.99 0.87
CA ALA A 265 -3.65 15.09 -0.14
C ALA A 265 -4.54 13.83 -0.16
N GLY A 266 -3.94 12.64 -0.02
CA GLY A 266 -4.66 11.37 0.08
C GLY A 266 -5.67 11.35 1.22
N ALA A 267 -5.25 11.78 2.42
CA ALA A 267 -6.14 11.89 3.58
C ALA A 267 -7.29 12.90 3.33
N LEU A 268 -7.01 14.02 2.68
CA LEU A 268 -8.03 15.03 2.34
C LEU A 268 -9.05 14.53 1.33
N VAL A 269 -8.67 13.69 0.37
CA VAL A 269 -9.61 13.14 -0.60
C VAL A 269 -10.32 11.87 -0.12
N GLY A 270 -9.93 11.33 1.05
CA GLY A 270 -10.61 10.22 1.70
C GLY A 270 -9.95 8.86 1.47
N THR A 271 -8.61 8.80 1.41
CA THR A 271 -7.85 7.54 1.37
C THR A 271 -6.68 7.54 2.37
N SER A 272 -6.05 6.38 2.57
CA SER A 272 -4.90 6.23 3.47
C SER A 272 -3.63 6.89 2.93
N ASN A 273 -2.48 6.71 3.61
CA ASN A 273 -1.18 7.23 3.20
C ASN A 273 -0.88 6.91 1.74
N THR A 274 -0.47 7.92 0.99
CA THR A 274 -0.07 7.80 -0.42
C THR A 274 1.44 7.86 -0.49
N THR A 275 2.09 6.76 -0.86
CA THR A 275 3.54 6.55 -0.77
C THR A 275 4.16 6.20 -2.13
N SER A 276 5.48 6.28 -2.22
CA SER A 276 6.26 5.94 -3.41
C SER A 276 6.33 4.43 -3.65
N TYR A 277 6.04 3.98 -4.87
CA TYR A 277 5.95 2.56 -5.22
C TYR A 277 7.22 2.02 -5.86
N ILE A 278 7.74 0.91 -5.30
CA ILE A 278 8.92 0.21 -5.81
C ILE A 278 8.69 -0.41 -7.20
N GLU A 279 7.43 -0.72 -7.53
CA GLU A 279 7.01 -1.20 -8.86
C GLU A 279 7.33 -0.21 -9.98
N SER A 280 7.59 1.04 -9.67
CA SER A 280 8.12 2.04 -10.61
C SER A 280 9.43 1.58 -11.24
N GLY A 281 10.18 0.70 -10.56
CA GLY A 281 11.36 0.04 -11.07
C GLY A 281 11.13 -0.74 -12.37
N ALA A 282 9.91 -1.24 -12.62
CA ALA A 282 9.57 -1.89 -13.88
C ALA A 282 9.63 -0.92 -15.05
N GLY A 283 9.05 0.29 -14.92
CA GLY A 283 9.14 1.33 -15.95
C GLY A 283 10.56 1.87 -16.14
N ILE A 284 11.36 1.87 -15.07
CA ILE A 284 12.77 2.29 -15.13
C ILE A 284 13.60 1.29 -15.92
N LYS A 285 13.37 -0.01 -15.76
CA LYS A 285 14.02 -1.08 -16.52
C LYS A 285 13.73 -0.97 -18.02
N GLU A 286 12.53 -0.51 -18.39
CA GLU A 286 12.12 -0.24 -19.77
C GLU A 286 12.64 1.10 -20.31
N GLY A 287 13.47 1.81 -19.55
CA GLY A 287 14.13 3.04 -19.99
C GLY A 287 13.53 4.34 -19.45
N GLY A 288 12.51 4.28 -18.61
CA GLY A 288 11.90 5.45 -17.98
C GLY A 288 12.77 6.02 -16.86
N LYS A 289 13.48 7.14 -17.08
CA LYS A 289 14.45 7.71 -16.13
C LYS A 289 14.10 9.10 -15.62
N THR A 290 13.04 9.70 -16.12
CA THR A 290 12.65 11.08 -15.80
C THR A 290 11.23 11.16 -15.26
N GLY A 291 10.85 12.33 -14.75
CA GLY A 291 9.50 12.60 -14.28
C GLY A 291 8.39 12.38 -15.32
N LEU A 292 8.72 12.39 -16.63
CA LEU A 292 7.75 12.09 -17.69
C LEU A 292 7.17 10.68 -17.53
N THR A 293 7.96 9.72 -17.06
CA THR A 293 7.49 8.36 -16.74
C THR A 293 6.37 8.41 -15.69
N ALA A 294 6.57 9.18 -14.62
CA ALA A 294 5.56 9.36 -13.57
C ALA A 294 4.31 10.06 -14.13
N VAL A 295 4.47 11.13 -14.93
CA VAL A 295 3.34 11.82 -15.56
C VAL A 295 2.51 10.87 -16.44
N THR A 296 3.15 10.00 -17.22
CA THR A 296 2.46 8.99 -18.01
C THR A 296 1.64 8.04 -17.13
N VAL A 297 2.21 7.60 -16.00
CA VAL A 297 1.48 6.75 -15.03
C VAL A 297 0.30 7.50 -14.41
N ALA A 298 0.44 8.78 -14.08
CA ALA A 298 -0.66 9.59 -13.56
C ALA A 298 -1.83 9.69 -14.55
N VAL A 299 -1.55 9.90 -15.85
CA VAL A 299 -2.58 9.90 -16.90
C VAL A 299 -3.28 8.54 -17.01
N LEU A 300 -2.54 7.45 -16.91
CA LEU A 300 -3.12 6.10 -16.93
C LEU A 300 -3.96 5.83 -15.67
N PHE A 301 -3.56 6.31 -14.50
CA PHE A 301 -4.39 6.26 -13.29
C PHE A 301 -5.69 7.06 -13.47
N ALA A 302 -5.61 8.28 -14.02
CA ALA A 302 -6.81 9.07 -14.30
C ALA A 302 -7.78 8.35 -15.25
N ALA A 303 -7.26 7.63 -16.26
CA ALA A 303 -8.08 6.80 -17.14
C ALA A 303 -8.78 5.65 -16.41
N CYS A 304 -8.20 5.13 -15.32
CA CYS A 304 -8.82 4.08 -14.52
C CYS A 304 -10.13 4.53 -13.84
N LEU A 305 -10.38 5.84 -13.66
CA LEU A 305 -11.63 6.35 -13.06
C LEU A 305 -12.90 5.83 -13.75
N PHE A 306 -12.84 5.62 -15.06
CA PHE A 306 -13.98 5.13 -15.84
C PHE A 306 -14.29 3.65 -15.64
N PHE A 307 -13.36 2.88 -15.02
CA PHE A 307 -13.50 1.44 -14.80
C PHE A 307 -13.98 1.07 -13.40
N ALA A 308 -14.66 2.00 -12.71
CA ALA A 308 -15.23 1.76 -11.38
C ALA A 308 -16.18 0.53 -11.33
N PRO A 309 -17.11 0.30 -12.28
CA PRO A 309 -17.98 -0.88 -12.25
C PRO A 309 -17.20 -2.19 -12.37
N LEU A 310 -16.14 -2.20 -13.20
CA LEU A 310 -15.25 -3.36 -13.32
C LEU A 310 -14.52 -3.63 -12.00
N ALA A 311 -13.97 -2.59 -11.37
CA ALA A 311 -13.27 -2.71 -10.09
C ALA A 311 -14.19 -3.23 -8.98
N GLN A 312 -15.45 -2.76 -8.93
CA GLN A 312 -16.46 -3.24 -7.98
C GLN A 312 -16.88 -4.69 -8.20
N SER A 313 -16.73 -5.20 -9.43
CA SER A 313 -17.08 -6.58 -9.77
C SER A 313 -16.03 -7.59 -9.39
N ILE A 314 -14.83 -7.14 -8.95
CA ILE A 314 -13.73 -8.01 -8.55
C ILE A 314 -14.00 -8.53 -7.14
N PRO A 315 -14.20 -9.85 -6.94
CA PRO A 315 -14.50 -10.40 -5.62
C PRO A 315 -13.28 -10.37 -4.70
N ALA A 316 -13.50 -10.30 -3.37
CA ALA A 316 -12.43 -10.21 -2.37
C ALA A 316 -11.43 -11.37 -2.45
N PHE A 317 -11.89 -12.59 -2.75
CA PHE A 317 -11.00 -13.74 -2.92
C PHE A 317 -10.11 -13.65 -4.18
N ALA A 318 -10.43 -12.80 -5.16
CA ALA A 318 -9.57 -12.57 -6.32
C ALA A 318 -8.45 -11.55 -6.00
N THR A 319 -8.64 -10.69 -5.01
CA THR A 319 -7.59 -9.79 -4.51
C THR A 319 -6.71 -10.44 -3.43
N ALA A 320 -7.21 -11.46 -2.76
CA ALA A 320 -6.51 -12.19 -1.71
C ALA A 320 -5.12 -12.73 -2.13
N PRO A 321 -4.96 -13.38 -3.30
CA PRO A 321 -3.64 -13.85 -3.74
C PRO A 321 -2.65 -12.71 -3.95
N ALA A 322 -3.10 -11.51 -4.32
CA ALA A 322 -2.23 -10.34 -4.44
C ALA A 322 -1.67 -9.90 -3.09
N LEU A 323 -2.50 -9.88 -2.04
CA LEU A 323 -2.05 -9.56 -0.68
C LEU A 323 -1.01 -10.57 -0.18
N ILE A 324 -1.28 -11.87 -0.36
CA ILE A 324 -0.36 -12.95 0.01
C ILE A 324 0.95 -12.84 -0.80
N PHE A 325 0.85 -12.55 -2.10
CA PHE A 325 2.01 -12.43 -2.96
C PHE A 325 2.89 -11.22 -2.57
N ILE A 326 2.29 -10.07 -2.31
CA ILE A 326 2.99 -8.87 -1.82
C ILE A 326 3.64 -9.13 -0.45
N ALA A 327 2.96 -9.87 0.43
CA ALA A 327 3.53 -10.28 1.70
C ALA A 327 4.88 -11.01 1.53
N THR A 328 5.05 -11.82 0.48
CA THR A 328 6.31 -12.51 0.21
C THR A 328 7.47 -11.56 -0.07
N TYR A 329 7.21 -10.41 -0.70
CA TYR A 329 8.25 -9.39 -0.93
C TYR A 329 8.70 -8.74 0.38
N PHE A 330 7.76 -8.42 1.27
CA PHE A 330 8.07 -7.86 2.58
C PHE A 330 8.83 -8.87 3.47
N LEU A 331 8.40 -10.13 3.47
CA LEU A 331 9.05 -11.20 4.23
C LEU A 331 10.46 -11.53 3.75
N ARG A 332 10.75 -11.33 2.47
CA ARG A 332 12.09 -11.54 1.93
C ARG A 332 13.17 -10.74 2.66
N ASN A 333 12.83 -9.56 3.16
CA ASN A 333 13.75 -8.68 3.88
C ASN A 333 14.27 -9.29 5.20
N ILE A 334 13.59 -10.30 5.74
CA ILE A 334 14.05 -11.04 6.94
C ILE A 334 15.42 -11.70 6.71
N ALA A 335 15.73 -12.09 5.48
CA ALA A 335 17.02 -12.70 5.13
C ALA A 335 18.22 -11.76 5.35
N ASP A 336 18.00 -10.45 5.37
CA ASP A 336 19.02 -9.43 5.54
C ASP A 336 19.31 -9.07 7.02
N ILE A 337 18.59 -9.71 7.97
CA ILE A 337 18.81 -9.57 9.41
C ILE A 337 20.01 -10.46 9.81
N ASP A 338 20.90 -9.94 10.65
CA ASP A 338 21.95 -10.76 11.24
C ASP A 338 21.38 -11.63 12.37
N TRP A 339 21.08 -12.88 12.04
CA TRP A 339 20.52 -13.87 12.97
C TRP A 339 21.53 -14.42 13.99
N LYS A 340 22.81 -14.04 13.89
CA LYS A 340 23.85 -14.44 14.84
C LYS A 340 23.99 -13.46 16.00
N ASP A 341 23.53 -12.22 15.83
CA ASP A 341 23.59 -11.18 16.85
C ASP A 341 22.20 -10.95 17.46
N VAL A 342 22.05 -11.28 18.75
CA VAL A 342 20.77 -11.10 19.48
C VAL A 342 20.35 -9.64 19.55
N THR A 343 21.28 -8.70 19.53
CA THR A 343 20.99 -7.26 19.57
C THR A 343 20.39 -6.75 18.26
N GLU A 344 20.55 -7.49 17.18
CA GLU A 344 19.99 -7.20 15.87
C GLU A 344 18.67 -7.96 15.65
N TYR A 345 18.64 -9.30 15.84
CA TYR A 345 17.43 -10.06 15.52
C TYR A 345 16.31 -9.91 16.55
N ALA A 346 16.59 -9.76 17.85
CA ALA A 346 15.52 -9.68 18.86
C ALA A 346 14.65 -8.43 18.70
N PRO A 347 15.19 -7.20 18.51
CA PRO A 347 14.37 -6.03 18.20
C PRO A 347 13.59 -6.17 16.87
N ALA A 348 14.21 -6.79 15.85
CA ALA A 348 13.55 -7.01 14.57
C ALA A 348 12.34 -7.97 14.68
N VAL A 349 12.52 -9.10 15.38
CA VAL A 349 11.45 -10.06 15.63
C VAL A 349 10.34 -9.42 16.47
N LEU A 350 10.69 -8.68 17.52
CA LEU A 350 9.72 -7.99 18.37
C LEU A 350 8.92 -6.97 17.55
N ALA A 351 9.57 -6.18 16.70
CA ALA A 351 8.89 -5.24 15.81
C ALA A 351 7.95 -5.96 14.85
N ALA A 352 8.37 -7.11 14.27
CA ALA A 352 7.55 -7.88 13.35
C ALA A 352 6.32 -8.51 14.02
N VAL A 353 6.43 -8.96 15.26
CA VAL A 353 5.34 -9.63 15.99
C VAL A 353 4.33 -8.63 16.55
N LEU A 354 4.77 -7.40 16.88
CA LEU A 354 3.91 -6.35 17.42
C LEU A 354 3.16 -5.54 16.35
N MET A 355 3.50 -5.71 15.06
CA MET A 355 2.79 -5.12 13.91
C MET A 355 1.54 -5.90 13.55
#